data_394d9cf60b791d28ded4ca0bf1ebcfa8
#
_entry.id   394d9cf60b791d28ded4ca0bf1ebcfa8
#
_cell.length_a   1.000
_cell.length_b   1.000
_cell.length_c   1.000
_cell.angle_alpha   90.00
_cell.angle_beta   90.00
_cell.angle_gamma   90.00
#
_symmetry.space_group_name_H-M   'P 1'
#
loop_
_entity.id
_entity.type
_entity.pdbx_description
1 polymer ?
#
loop_
_entity_poly.entity_id
_entity_poly.type
_entity_poly.pdbx_seq_one_letter_code
_entity_poly.pdbx_strand_id
1 'polypeptide(L)'
;KTIVMDDLLVSSAFVYDLDETLAHYSLRSEISKKIGYALAEAYDKKIFRTIALAAREASPVTAAPGPEPGGSVIKMGAGKQYDAQALVDSFFEAASILDEKNLPKSGRTAVLSPRQYYALVSQVDSNILNRDYGNSQGNLNSGEGLYEIAGIQIRRSNNLPFMVTGGGTAGVIDPVAGENNYYGGDFTTSAGLIYYRDAAAVLTAIGPQVQTTGSDVRAMYQGDLVIGRLAMGAGTLNP
;
A
#
# COMPACT_ATOMS: atom_id res chain seq x y z
N LYS A 1 -2.34 15.75 -16.19
CA LYS A 1 -2.07 15.78 -14.74
C LYS A 1 -0.60 16.04 -14.48
N THR A 2 -0.27 16.77 -13.43
CA THR A 2 1.11 17.06 -13.02
C THR A 2 1.34 16.38 -11.67
N ILE A 3 2.42 15.60 -11.58
CA ILE A 3 2.89 15.03 -10.32
C ILE A 3 4.08 15.86 -9.88
N VAL A 4 4.04 16.39 -8.68
CA VAL A 4 5.08 17.23 -8.10
C VAL A 4 5.87 16.39 -7.09
N MET A 5 7.12 16.74 -6.85
CA MET A 5 7.91 16.13 -5.80
C MET A 5 7.44 16.64 -4.44
N ASP A 6 7.22 15.75 -3.49
CA ASP A 6 7.01 16.12 -2.10
C ASP A 6 8.31 16.55 -1.43
N ASP A 7 8.21 17.25 -0.32
CA ASP A 7 9.37 17.64 0.47
C ASP A 7 10.13 16.41 0.97
N LEU A 8 11.42 16.59 1.21
CA LEU A 8 12.29 15.53 1.68
C LEU A 8 11.86 15.03 3.05
N LEU A 9 11.42 13.78 3.12
CA LEU A 9 11.14 13.11 4.38
C LEU A 9 12.46 12.62 4.98
N VAL A 10 12.78 13.09 6.18
CA VAL A 10 13.99 12.73 6.92
C VAL A 10 13.61 12.13 8.26
N SER A 11 14.26 11.04 8.61
CA SER A 11 14.23 10.46 9.96
C SER A 11 15.65 10.30 10.44
N SER A 12 15.97 10.73 11.66
CA SER A 12 17.31 10.64 12.20
C SER A 12 17.29 10.14 13.65
N ALA A 13 18.31 9.40 14.00
CA ALA A 13 18.55 8.96 15.36
C ALA A 13 20.06 9.03 15.66
N PHE A 14 20.41 9.51 16.83
CA PHE A 14 21.79 9.56 17.28
C PHE A 14 22.06 8.40 18.23
N VAL A 15 23.18 7.70 18.03
CA VAL A 15 23.60 6.55 18.82
C VAL A 15 24.96 6.85 19.41
N TYR A 16 25.06 6.89 20.75
CA TYR A 16 26.33 7.09 21.44
C TYR A 16 27.18 5.83 21.41
N ASP A 17 28.49 5.99 21.27
CA ASP A 17 29.43 4.89 21.29
C ASP A 17 29.43 4.15 22.65
N LEU A 18 29.18 4.87 23.75
CA LEU A 18 29.07 4.28 25.08
C LEU A 18 27.84 3.32 25.15
N ASP A 19 26.68 3.73 24.62
CA ASP A 19 25.49 2.91 24.65
C ASP A 19 25.66 1.64 23.81
N GLU A 20 26.35 1.75 22.67
CA GLU A 20 26.65 0.60 21.83
C GLU A 20 27.63 -0.36 22.48
N THR A 21 28.62 0.19 23.23
CA THR A 21 29.59 -0.63 23.96
C THR A 21 28.94 -1.37 25.13
N LEU A 22 27.97 -0.76 25.80
CA LEU A 22 27.23 -1.36 26.90
C LEU A 22 26.15 -2.33 26.44
N ALA A 23 25.67 -2.18 25.20
CA ALA A 23 24.67 -3.08 24.62
C ALA A 23 25.31 -4.41 24.21
N HIS A 24 24.61 -5.51 24.43
CA HIS A 24 25.05 -6.84 23.99
C HIS A 24 24.79 -7.10 22.49
N TYR A 25 24.28 -6.10 21.75
CA TYR A 25 23.93 -6.18 20.31
C TYR A 25 24.18 -4.85 19.61
N SER A 26 24.27 -4.87 18.28
CA SER A 26 24.50 -3.66 17.48
C SER A 26 23.27 -2.78 17.43
N LEU A 27 23.22 -1.73 18.27
CA LEU A 27 22.13 -0.74 18.29
C LEU A 27 21.96 -0.02 16.96
N ARG A 28 23.08 0.31 16.28
CA ARG A 28 23.05 0.99 14.98
C ARG A 28 22.31 0.17 13.93
N SER A 29 22.57 -1.14 13.89
CA SER A 29 21.90 -2.04 12.94
C SER A 29 20.40 -2.09 13.17
N GLU A 30 19.96 -2.19 14.42
CA GLU A 30 18.53 -2.25 14.75
C GLU A 30 17.82 -0.92 14.48
N ILE A 31 18.44 0.21 14.80
CA ILE A 31 17.90 1.54 14.52
C ILE A 31 17.84 1.77 13.01
N SER A 32 18.89 1.42 12.27
CA SER A 32 18.91 1.54 10.81
C SER A 32 17.80 0.74 10.15
N LYS A 33 17.55 -0.50 10.59
CA LYS A 33 16.45 -1.32 10.12
C LYS A 33 15.09 -0.68 10.41
N LYS A 34 14.86 -0.18 11.63
CA LYS A 34 13.61 0.47 12.02
C LYS A 34 13.34 1.72 11.19
N ILE A 35 14.35 2.56 10.96
CA ILE A 35 14.24 3.73 10.10
C ILE A 35 13.91 3.30 8.66
N GLY A 36 14.61 2.30 8.13
CA GLY A 36 14.35 1.76 6.79
C GLY A 36 12.92 1.25 6.62
N TYR A 37 12.42 0.48 7.60
CA TYR A 37 11.03 0.01 7.60
C TYR A 37 10.02 1.16 7.67
N ALA A 38 10.25 2.17 8.51
CA ALA A 38 9.35 3.32 8.62
C ALA A 38 9.28 4.12 7.31
N LEU A 39 10.41 4.30 6.61
CA LEU A 39 10.44 4.97 5.31
C LEU A 39 9.73 4.15 4.22
N ALA A 40 9.93 2.83 4.18
CA ALA A 40 9.24 1.94 3.26
C ALA A 40 7.73 1.92 3.51
N GLU A 41 7.32 1.89 4.77
CA GLU A 41 5.92 1.97 5.18
C GLU A 41 5.27 3.30 4.74
N ALA A 42 5.97 4.43 4.93
CA ALA A 42 5.50 5.74 4.47
C ALA A 42 5.36 5.79 2.94
N TYR A 43 6.30 5.17 2.20
CA TYR A 43 6.25 5.03 0.76
C TYR A 43 5.01 4.26 0.30
N ASP A 44 4.78 3.07 0.85
CA ASP A 44 3.63 2.23 0.53
C ASP A 44 2.29 2.92 0.85
N LYS A 45 2.20 3.56 2.02
CA LYS A 45 0.99 4.28 2.44
C LYS A 45 0.61 5.39 1.46
N LYS A 46 1.57 6.17 0.96
CA LYS A 46 1.31 7.21 -0.04
C LYS A 46 0.78 6.62 -1.34
N ILE A 47 1.36 5.52 -1.81
CA ILE A 47 0.90 4.85 -3.04
C ILE A 47 -0.52 4.31 -2.88
N PHE A 48 -0.84 3.62 -1.78
CA PHE A 48 -2.19 3.09 -1.58
C PHE A 48 -3.25 4.20 -1.45
N ARG A 49 -2.91 5.33 -0.83
CA ARG A 49 -3.78 6.51 -0.80
C ARG A 49 -4.06 7.03 -2.22
N THR A 50 -3.01 7.15 -3.03
CA THR A 50 -3.14 7.60 -4.43
C THR A 50 -4.02 6.66 -5.25
N ILE A 51 -3.86 5.34 -5.11
CA ILE A 51 -4.69 4.34 -5.79
C ILE A 51 -6.16 4.45 -5.32
N ALA A 52 -6.38 4.60 -4.02
CA ALA A 52 -7.74 4.76 -3.47
C ALA A 52 -8.43 6.04 -3.95
N LEU A 53 -7.66 7.12 -4.14
CA LEU A 53 -8.16 8.36 -4.73
C LEU A 53 -8.44 8.20 -6.23
N ALA A 54 -7.58 7.49 -6.96
CA ALA A 54 -7.80 7.18 -8.38
C ALA A 54 -9.14 6.48 -8.61
N ALA A 55 -9.51 5.53 -7.74
CA ALA A 55 -10.80 4.83 -7.83
C ALA A 55 -12.02 5.75 -7.69
N ARG A 56 -11.84 6.96 -7.15
CA ARG A 56 -12.91 7.96 -6.94
C ARG A 56 -12.88 9.10 -7.95
N GLU A 57 -11.86 9.16 -8.81
CA GLU A 57 -11.75 10.20 -9.83
C GLU A 57 -12.70 9.95 -11.00
N ALA A 58 -13.26 11.04 -11.49
CA ALA A 58 -13.98 11.02 -12.75
C ALA A 58 -13.01 10.79 -13.92
N SER A 59 -13.57 10.40 -15.07
CA SER A 59 -12.77 10.26 -16.29
C SER A 59 -11.93 11.52 -16.59
N PRO A 60 -10.66 11.37 -16.87
CA PRO A 60 -9.80 12.49 -17.26
C PRO A 60 -10.10 13.00 -18.68
N VAL A 61 -10.76 12.20 -19.52
CA VAL A 61 -11.10 12.52 -20.89
C VAL A 61 -12.61 12.43 -21.07
N THR A 62 -13.24 13.59 -21.23
CA THR A 62 -14.70 13.71 -21.40
C THR A 62 -15.11 14.10 -22.83
N ALA A 63 -14.13 14.44 -23.69
CA ALA A 63 -14.37 14.89 -25.06
C ALA A 63 -14.31 13.74 -26.09
N ALA A 64 -14.94 13.97 -27.23
CA ALA A 64 -14.86 13.04 -28.37
C ALA A 64 -13.38 12.76 -28.80
N PRO A 65 -13.04 11.53 -29.27
CA PRO A 65 -13.94 10.57 -29.91
C PRO A 65 -14.73 9.65 -28.97
N GLY A 66 -14.49 9.67 -27.69
CA GLY A 66 -15.26 8.96 -26.68
C GLY A 66 -14.73 9.24 -25.29
N PRO A 67 -15.57 9.29 -24.25
CA PRO A 67 -15.11 9.45 -22.88
C PRO A 67 -14.31 8.20 -22.45
N GLU A 68 -13.13 8.40 -21.92
CA GLU A 68 -12.40 7.33 -21.24
C GLU A 68 -13.13 6.98 -19.93
N PRO A 69 -13.12 5.72 -19.48
CA PRO A 69 -13.73 5.35 -18.22
C PRO A 69 -12.95 5.97 -17.05
N GLY A 70 -13.68 6.46 -16.05
CA GLY A 70 -13.11 6.95 -14.79
C GLY A 70 -12.91 5.84 -13.76
N GLY A 71 -12.51 6.20 -12.54
CA GLY A 71 -12.41 5.30 -11.41
C GLY A 71 -13.73 4.61 -11.10
N SER A 72 -13.68 3.45 -10.47
CA SER A 72 -14.86 2.65 -10.15
C SER A 72 -14.89 2.29 -8.67
N VAL A 73 -16.08 2.34 -8.06
CA VAL A 73 -16.30 2.00 -6.65
C VAL A 73 -17.36 0.93 -6.54
N ILE A 74 -17.00 -0.25 -6.06
CA ILE A 74 -17.88 -1.39 -5.83
C ILE A 74 -18.43 -1.30 -4.41
N LYS A 75 -19.76 -1.43 -4.27
CA LYS A 75 -20.45 -1.33 -2.97
C LYS A 75 -20.86 -2.71 -2.48
N MET A 76 -20.21 -3.23 -1.47
CA MET A 76 -20.51 -4.54 -0.86
C MET A 76 -21.66 -4.54 0.16
N GLY A 77 -22.21 -3.39 0.52
CA GLY A 77 -23.20 -3.24 1.59
C GLY A 77 -22.58 -3.12 2.98
N ALA A 78 -23.36 -2.58 3.92
CA ALA A 78 -22.90 -2.30 5.27
C ALA A 78 -22.53 -3.58 6.03
N GLY A 79 -21.38 -3.60 6.69
CA GLY A 79 -20.92 -4.70 7.54
C GLY A 79 -20.37 -5.92 6.79
N LYS A 80 -20.40 -5.95 5.45
CA LYS A 80 -19.98 -7.10 4.66
C LYS A 80 -18.48 -7.13 4.31
N GLN A 81 -17.69 -6.23 4.83
CA GLN A 81 -16.24 -6.16 4.55
C GLN A 81 -15.45 -7.40 4.98
N TYR A 82 -16.03 -8.28 5.80
CA TYR A 82 -15.42 -9.54 6.26
C TYR A 82 -16.24 -10.77 5.87
N ASP A 83 -17.27 -10.60 5.03
CA ASP A 83 -18.05 -11.70 4.47
C ASP A 83 -17.33 -12.23 3.22
N ALA A 84 -16.94 -13.52 3.26
CA ALA A 84 -16.16 -14.11 2.18
C ALA A 84 -16.92 -14.13 0.85
N GLN A 85 -18.23 -14.41 0.87
CA GLN A 85 -19.03 -14.43 -0.35
C GLN A 85 -19.13 -13.04 -0.96
N ALA A 86 -19.38 -12.00 -0.16
CA ALA A 86 -19.45 -10.63 -0.65
C ALA A 86 -18.09 -10.14 -1.21
N LEU A 87 -16.98 -10.58 -0.61
CA LEU A 87 -15.66 -10.31 -1.14
C LEU A 87 -15.43 -11.00 -2.48
N VAL A 88 -15.79 -12.28 -2.62
CA VAL A 88 -15.68 -13.01 -3.89
C VAL A 88 -16.53 -12.37 -4.98
N ASP A 89 -17.79 -12.04 -4.68
CA ASP A 89 -18.69 -11.37 -5.63
C ASP A 89 -18.09 -10.04 -6.09
N SER A 90 -17.47 -9.28 -5.18
CA SER A 90 -16.80 -8.02 -5.53
C SER A 90 -15.57 -8.21 -6.43
N PHE A 91 -14.86 -9.34 -6.31
CA PHE A 91 -13.76 -9.68 -7.23
C PHE A 91 -14.27 -9.96 -8.65
N PHE A 92 -15.38 -10.69 -8.78
CA PHE A 92 -15.96 -10.96 -10.10
C PHE A 92 -16.55 -9.69 -10.73
N GLU A 93 -17.19 -8.82 -9.94
CA GLU A 93 -17.66 -7.52 -10.39
C GLU A 93 -16.50 -6.64 -10.85
N ALA A 94 -15.39 -6.59 -10.07
CA ALA A 94 -14.18 -5.86 -10.45
C ALA A 94 -13.56 -6.41 -11.74
N ALA A 95 -13.52 -7.75 -11.90
CA ALA A 95 -13.00 -8.36 -13.12
C ALA A 95 -13.85 -7.97 -14.34
N SER A 96 -15.18 -7.94 -14.21
CA SER A 96 -16.08 -7.48 -15.27
C SER A 96 -15.82 -6.02 -15.65
N ILE A 97 -15.73 -5.12 -14.65
CA ILE A 97 -15.42 -3.70 -14.89
C ILE A 97 -14.08 -3.51 -15.60
N LEU A 98 -13.04 -4.26 -15.17
CA LEU A 98 -11.72 -4.17 -15.79
C LEU A 98 -11.71 -4.75 -17.21
N ASP A 99 -12.53 -5.77 -17.51
CA ASP A 99 -12.70 -6.30 -18.86
C ASP A 99 -13.47 -5.32 -19.76
N GLU A 100 -14.51 -4.64 -19.24
CA GLU A 100 -15.21 -3.57 -19.94
C GLU A 100 -14.30 -2.37 -20.27
N LYS A 101 -13.35 -2.09 -19.42
CA LYS A 101 -12.27 -1.10 -19.66
C LYS A 101 -11.19 -1.60 -20.64
N ASN A 102 -11.32 -2.80 -21.18
CA ASN A 102 -10.34 -3.44 -22.09
C ASN A 102 -8.92 -3.58 -21.50
N LEU A 103 -8.79 -3.74 -20.19
CA LEU A 103 -7.50 -3.91 -19.54
C LEU A 103 -7.03 -5.38 -19.62
N PRO A 104 -5.73 -5.65 -19.83
CA PRO A 104 -5.19 -7.00 -19.85
C PRO A 104 -5.41 -7.71 -18.49
N LYS A 105 -5.55 -9.03 -18.51
CA LYS A 105 -5.65 -9.81 -17.26
C LYS A 105 -4.36 -9.83 -16.45
N SER A 106 -3.21 -9.77 -17.15
CA SER A 106 -1.91 -9.70 -16.50
C SER A 106 -1.68 -8.32 -15.87
N GLY A 107 -1.29 -8.29 -14.60
CA GLY A 107 -0.99 -7.03 -13.89
C GLY A 107 -2.15 -6.45 -13.07
N ARG A 108 -3.28 -7.18 -13.00
CA ARG A 108 -4.36 -6.86 -12.05
C ARG A 108 -3.97 -7.32 -10.66
N THR A 109 -4.06 -6.45 -9.70
CA THR A 109 -3.68 -6.75 -8.31
C THR A 109 -4.76 -6.26 -7.36
N ALA A 110 -5.07 -7.09 -6.39
CA ALA A 110 -5.92 -6.72 -5.26
C ALA A 110 -5.08 -6.67 -3.98
N VAL A 111 -5.32 -5.67 -3.16
CA VAL A 111 -4.72 -5.55 -1.83
C VAL A 111 -5.82 -5.55 -0.79
N LEU A 112 -5.77 -6.51 0.11
CA LEU A 112 -6.69 -6.71 1.21
C LEU A 112 -5.99 -6.57 2.55
N SER A 113 -6.76 -6.27 3.59
CA SER A 113 -6.27 -6.39 4.96
C SER A 113 -6.05 -7.86 5.33
N PRO A 114 -5.14 -8.18 6.25
CA PRO A 114 -4.93 -9.56 6.70
C PRO A 114 -6.23 -10.22 7.21
N ARG A 115 -7.07 -9.47 7.91
CA ARG A 115 -8.35 -9.99 8.41
C ARG A 115 -9.31 -10.40 7.29
N GLN A 116 -9.39 -9.63 6.22
CA GLN A 116 -10.20 -9.96 5.04
C GLN A 116 -9.65 -11.17 4.29
N TYR A 117 -8.33 -11.21 4.13
CA TYR A 117 -7.67 -12.35 3.50
C TYR A 117 -7.95 -13.66 4.25
N TYR A 118 -7.81 -13.65 5.59
CA TYR A 118 -8.10 -14.85 6.38
C TYR A 118 -9.58 -15.19 6.42
N ALA A 119 -10.48 -14.20 6.34
CA ALA A 119 -11.91 -14.45 6.18
C ALA A 119 -12.21 -15.18 4.86
N LEU A 120 -11.59 -14.75 3.75
CA LEU A 120 -11.67 -15.45 2.47
C LEU A 120 -11.19 -16.90 2.58
N VAL A 121 -9.99 -17.11 3.13
CA VAL A 121 -9.40 -18.46 3.23
C VAL A 121 -10.20 -19.38 4.16
N SER A 122 -10.81 -18.85 5.23
CA SER A 122 -11.52 -19.66 6.22
C SER A 122 -12.96 -19.97 5.88
N GLN A 123 -13.64 -19.12 5.13
CA GLN A 123 -15.09 -19.19 4.88
C GLN A 123 -15.46 -19.56 3.46
N VAL A 124 -14.52 -19.50 2.52
CA VAL A 124 -14.80 -19.84 1.12
C VAL A 124 -15.00 -21.35 0.99
N ASP A 125 -16.13 -21.74 0.39
CA ASP A 125 -16.46 -23.12 0.10
C ASP A 125 -15.38 -23.81 -0.74
N SER A 126 -15.25 -25.13 -0.56
CA SER A 126 -14.25 -25.98 -1.19
C SER A 126 -14.16 -25.87 -2.73
N ASN A 127 -15.19 -25.31 -3.38
CA ASN A 127 -15.24 -25.12 -4.82
C ASN A 127 -14.33 -23.99 -5.35
N ILE A 128 -13.94 -23.05 -4.49
CA ILE A 128 -13.06 -21.92 -4.85
C ILE A 128 -11.61 -22.22 -4.47
N LEU A 129 -11.42 -22.92 -3.36
CA LEU A 129 -10.13 -23.47 -2.97
C LEU A 129 -10.00 -24.87 -3.59
N ASN A 130 -9.16 -25.01 -4.59
CA ASN A 130 -8.88 -26.29 -5.23
C ASN A 130 -8.08 -27.19 -4.27
N ARG A 131 -8.78 -27.76 -3.26
CA ARG A 131 -8.19 -28.60 -2.20
C ARG A 131 -7.75 -29.97 -2.71
N ASP A 132 -8.33 -30.45 -3.80
CA ASP A 132 -8.18 -31.84 -4.29
C ASP A 132 -7.03 -32.03 -5.26
N TYR A 133 -6.53 -30.98 -5.86
CA TYR A 133 -5.34 -31.05 -6.72
C TYR A 133 -4.10 -30.78 -5.88
N GLY A 134 -3.40 -31.78 -5.43
CA GLY A 134 -2.17 -31.79 -4.63
C GLY A 134 -1.04 -30.83 -5.06
N ASN A 135 -1.40 -29.74 -5.62
CA ASN A 135 -0.54 -28.64 -5.97
C ASN A 135 -0.46 -27.66 -4.78
N SER A 136 0.73 -27.33 -4.40
CA SER A 136 1.17 -26.57 -3.20
C SER A 136 0.52 -25.20 -2.97
N GLN A 137 -0.52 -24.85 -3.70
CA GLN A 137 -1.15 -23.52 -3.66
C GLN A 137 -2.33 -23.37 -2.68
N GLY A 138 -2.71 -24.41 -1.98
CA GLY A 138 -3.83 -24.40 -1.04
C GLY A 138 -3.55 -25.21 0.22
N ASN A 139 -2.51 -24.90 0.96
CA ASN A 139 -2.21 -25.60 2.20
C ASN A 139 -2.82 -24.85 3.41
N LEU A 140 -3.85 -25.44 4.02
CA LEU A 140 -4.49 -24.92 5.22
C LEU A 140 -3.49 -24.75 6.38
N ASN A 141 -2.40 -25.50 6.35
CA ASN A 141 -1.37 -25.51 7.39
C ASN A 141 -0.45 -24.28 7.33
N SER A 142 -0.25 -23.71 6.15
CA SER A 142 0.57 -22.49 5.99
C SER A 142 -0.24 -21.19 6.05
N GLY A 143 -1.59 -21.27 5.98
CA GLY A 143 -2.44 -20.09 5.87
C GLY A 143 -2.22 -19.28 4.59
N GLU A 144 -1.46 -19.84 3.66
CA GLU A 144 -1.18 -19.29 2.33
C GLU A 144 -1.83 -20.19 1.29
N GLY A 145 -2.89 -19.75 0.67
CA GLY A 145 -3.60 -20.64 -0.24
C GLY A 145 -4.38 -19.96 -1.33
N LEU A 146 -4.52 -18.65 -1.25
CA LEU A 146 -5.30 -17.92 -2.23
C LEU A 146 -4.44 -16.84 -2.86
N TYR A 147 -3.95 -17.12 -4.07
CA TYR A 147 -3.10 -16.20 -4.81
C TYR A 147 -3.87 -15.39 -5.86
N GLU A 148 -4.98 -15.92 -6.35
CA GLU A 148 -5.71 -15.33 -7.47
C GLU A 148 -7.20 -15.66 -7.41
N ILE A 149 -8.05 -14.67 -7.65
CA ILE A 149 -9.50 -14.81 -7.89
C ILE A 149 -9.82 -14.06 -9.18
N ALA A 150 -10.55 -14.68 -10.10
CA ALA A 150 -11.01 -14.08 -11.36
C ALA A 150 -9.89 -13.41 -12.19
N GLY A 151 -8.66 -13.92 -12.14
CA GLY A 151 -7.51 -13.35 -12.84
C GLY A 151 -6.87 -12.16 -12.13
N ILE A 152 -7.22 -11.91 -10.86
CA ILE A 152 -6.69 -10.82 -10.03
C ILE A 152 -5.81 -11.40 -8.94
N GLN A 153 -4.55 -11.01 -8.91
CA GLN A 153 -3.60 -11.44 -7.86
C GLN A 153 -3.92 -10.78 -6.53
N ILE A 154 -3.96 -11.58 -5.45
CA ILE A 154 -4.27 -11.11 -4.11
C ILE A 154 -2.99 -10.91 -3.29
N ARG A 155 -2.86 -9.75 -2.68
CA ARG A 155 -1.79 -9.40 -1.74
C ARG A 155 -2.38 -8.92 -0.42
N ARG A 156 -1.61 -9.09 0.65
CA ARG A 156 -1.97 -8.63 2.01
C ARG A 156 -1.13 -7.44 2.38
N SER A 157 -1.75 -6.40 2.93
CA SER A 157 -1.03 -5.28 3.48
C SER A 157 -1.77 -4.62 4.64
N ASN A 158 -1.01 -4.17 5.65
CA ASN A 158 -1.52 -3.33 6.74
C ASN A 158 -1.43 -1.83 6.41
N ASN A 159 -0.84 -1.46 5.28
CA ASN A 159 -0.59 -0.06 4.91
C ASN A 159 -1.77 0.56 4.14
N LEU A 160 -2.92 -0.11 4.12
CA LEU A 160 -4.13 0.39 3.47
C LEU A 160 -4.67 1.63 4.19
N PRO A 161 -5.19 2.64 3.47
CA PRO A 161 -5.55 3.94 4.05
C PRO A 161 -6.68 3.85 5.09
N PHE A 162 -7.58 2.89 4.98
CA PHE A 162 -8.67 2.69 5.93
C PHE A 162 -8.22 2.09 7.28
N MET A 163 -6.99 1.60 7.37
CA MET A 163 -6.40 1.09 8.60
C MET A 163 -5.60 2.15 9.36
N VAL A 164 -5.36 3.29 8.74
CA VAL A 164 -4.56 4.39 9.31
C VAL A 164 -5.45 5.35 10.06
N THR A 165 -5.06 5.75 11.25
CA THR A 165 -5.71 6.82 12.00
C THR A 165 -5.05 8.16 11.66
N GLY A 166 -5.85 9.09 11.13
CA GLY A 166 -5.49 10.48 10.92
C GLY A 166 -6.72 11.33 11.24
N GLY A 167 -6.58 12.57 11.61
CA GLY A 167 -7.73 13.42 11.94
C GLY A 167 -8.62 12.94 13.10
N GLY A 168 -8.17 11.96 13.88
CA GLY A 168 -8.88 11.42 15.03
C GLY A 168 -9.86 10.27 14.73
N THR A 169 -10.10 9.93 13.46
CA THR A 169 -10.96 8.81 13.05
C THR A 169 -10.17 7.86 12.16
N ALA A 170 -10.25 6.55 12.43
CA ALA A 170 -9.58 5.56 11.59
C ALA A 170 -10.09 5.64 10.13
N GLY A 171 -9.17 5.71 9.17
CA GLY A 171 -9.50 5.86 7.75
C GLY A 171 -9.68 7.31 7.29
N VAL A 172 -9.71 8.30 8.17
CA VAL A 172 -9.67 9.72 7.80
C VAL A 172 -8.23 10.20 7.83
N ILE A 173 -7.76 10.75 6.72
CA ILE A 173 -6.39 11.21 6.56
C ILE A 173 -6.40 12.66 6.13
N ASP A 174 -5.87 13.52 6.97
CA ASP A 174 -5.70 14.93 6.68
C ASP A 174 -4.42 15.16 5.86
N PRO A 175 -4.40 16.20 5.00
CA PRO A 175 -3.19 16.62 4.32
C PRO A 175 -2.08 16.97 5.31
N VAL A 176 -0.88 16.51 5.06
CA VAL A 176 0.30 16.76 5.91
C VAL A 176 1.18 17.83 5.27
N ALA A 177 1.75 18.70 6.08
CA ALA A 177 2.72 19.69 5.62
C ALA A 177 3.92 18.98 4.94
N GLY A 178 4.32 19.51 3.77
CA GLY A 178 5.38 18.89 2.94
C GLY A 178 4.88 17.85 1.93
N GLU A 179 3.58 17.54 1.93
CA GLU A 179 2.94 16.78 0.86
C GLU A 179 2.46 17.77 -0.22
N ASN A 180 3.18 17.82 -1.35
CA ASN A 180 2.85 18.72 -2.47
C ASN A 180 1.82 18.12 -3.43
N ASN A 181 1.52 16.82 -3.27
CA ASN A 181 0.42 16.14 -3.93
C ASN A 181 -0.70 15.87 -2.92
N TYR A 182 -1.90 15.62 -3.43
CA TYR A 182 -3.06 15.38 -2.56
C TYR A 182 -3.14 13.90 -2.18
N TYR A 183 -2.93 13.58 -0.91
CA TYR A 183 -3.04 12.22 -0.36
C TYR A 183 -4.10 12.10 0.73
N GLY A 184 -4.78 13.19 1.05
CA GLY A 184 -5.81 13.23 2.09
C GLY A 184 -7.16 12.72 1.61
N GLY A 185 -8.01 12.32 2.54
CA GLY A 185 -9.38 11.92 2.24
C GLY A 185 -10.02 11.07 3.32
N ASP A 186 -11.31 10.87 3.18
CA ASP A 186 -12.07 9.93 4.02
C ASP A 186 -12.11 8.56 3.35
N PHE A 187 -11.43 7.59 3.94
CA PHE A 187 -11.35 6.21 3.51
C PHE A 187 -12.10 5.24 4.45
N THR A 188 -12.90 5.75 5.39
CA THR A 188 -13.61 4.95 6.41
C THR A 188 -14.52 3.89 5.81
N THR A 189 -15.08 4.15 4.64
CA THR A 189 -15.95 3.21 3.92
C THR A 189 -15.22 2.28 2.96
N SER A 190 -13.89 2.38 2.87
CA SER A 190 -13.10 1.53 1.99
C SER A 190 -12.84 0.17 2.65
N ALA A 191 -12.94 -0.91 1.87
CA ALA A 191 -12.70 -2.27 2.36
C ALA A 191 -11.41 -2.88 1.79
N GLY A 192 -11.08 -2.57 0.54
CA GLY A 192 -9.89 -3.07 -0.14
C GLY A 192 -9.64 -2.27 -1.40
N LEU A 193 -8.55 -2.57 -2.08
CA LEU A 193 -8.17 -1.93 -3.34
C LEU A 193 -7.97 -2.99 -4.40
N ILE A 194 -8.55 -2.78 -5.58
CA ILE A 194 -8.30 -3.58 -6.78
C ILE A 194 -7.85 -2.60 -7.86
N TYR A 195 -6.71 -2.85 -8.46
CA TYR A 195 -6.13 -1.93 -9.42
C TYR A 195 -5.32 -2.64 -10.50
N TYR A 196 -5.17 -1.98 -11.62
CA TYR A 196 -4.18 -2.29 -12.63
C TYR A 196 -2.92 -1.46 -12.38
N ARG A 197 -1.76 -1.98 -12.75
CA ARG A 197 -0.45 -1.37 -12.44
C ARG A 197 -0.31 0.10 -12.88
N ASP A 198 -1.05 0.52 -13.90
CA ASP A 198 -0.97 1.88 -14.45
C ASP A 198 -2.00 2.85 -13.81
N ALA A 199 -2.68 2.45 -12.73
CA ALA A 199 -3.65 3.29 -12.01
C ALA A 199 -3.00 4.51 -11.33
N ALA A 200 -1.74 4.38 -10.89
CA ALA A 200 -0.99 5.43 -10.23
C ALA A 200 0.43 5.53 -10.80
N ALA A 201 0.96 6.73 -10.85
CA ALA A 201 2.35 6.99 -11.19
C ALA A 201 3.12 7.48 -9.96
N VAL A 202 4.36 7.06 -9.85
CA VAL A 202 5.25 7.44 -8.76
C VAL A 202 6.51 8.08 -9.34
N LEU A 203 6.83 9.27 -8.85
CA LEU A 203 8.07 9.98 -9.12
C LEU A 203 8.97 9.81 -7.89
N THR A 204 10.15 9.22 -8.05
CA THR A 204 11.10 9.01 -6.97
C THR A 204 12.44 9.66 -7.32
N ALA A 205 12.82 10.69 -6.57
CA ALA A 205 14.13 11.31 -6.70
C ALA A 205 15.15 10.64 -5.78
N ILE A 206 14.74 10.39 -4.53
CA ILE A 206 15.56 9.68 -3.55
C ILE A 206 14.70 8.53 -3.01
N GLY A 207 15.09 7.29 -3.34
CA GLY A 207 14.44 6.10 -2.78
C GLY A 207 14.68 6.00 -1.27
N PRO A 208 13.93 5.12 -0.55
CA PRO A 208 14.18 4.87 0.85
C PRO A 208 15.63 4.41 1.06
N GLN A 209 16.43 5.22 1.72
CA GLN A 209 17.82 4.90 2.02
C GLN A 209 18.20 5.35 3.41
N VAL A 210 19.07 4.59 4.05
CA VAL A 210 19.62 4.89 5.37
C VAL A 210 21.11 5.04 5.25
N GLN A 211 21.65 6.09 5.85
CA GLN A 211 23.07 6.40 5.86
C GLN A 211 23.52 6.68 7.29
N THR A 212 24.74 6.33 7.63
CA THR A 212 25.41 6.74 8.86
C THR A 212 26.39 7.87 8.57
N THR A 213 26.56 8.77 9.51
CA THR A 213 27.51 9.87 9.39
C THR A 213 28.96 9.37 9.40
N GLY A 214 29.83 10.20 8.81
CA GLY A 214 31.25 9.89 8.74
C GLY A 214 32.01 10.12 10.05
N SER A 215 33.32 9.84 10.01
CA SER A 215 34.24 9.90 11.14
C SER A 215 34.29 11.23 11.89
N ASP A 216 33.99 12.35 11.20
CA ASP A 216 34.14 13.69 11.80
C ASP A 216 33.04 13.95 12.85
N VAL A 217 31.81 13.57 12.61
CA VAL A 217 30.72 13.69 13.58
C VAL A 217 30.96 12.76 14.78
N ARG A 218 31.45 11.56 14.50
CA ARG A 218 31.83 10.59 15.55
C ARG A 218 32.91 11.11 16.46
N ALA A 219 33.94 11.74 15.90
CA ALA A 219 35.02 12.33 16.68
C ALA A 219 34.58 13.48 17.57
N MET A 220 33.61 14.32 17.08
CA MET A 220 33.13 15.48 17.82
C MET A 220 32.13 15.12 18.93
N TYR A 221 31.26 14.14 18.67
CA TYR A 221 30.09 13.86 19.54
C TYR A 221 30.13 12.47 20.19
N GLN A 222 31.17 11.69 19.99
CA GLN A 222 31.35 10.34 20.56
C GLN A 222 30.18 9.41 20.24
N GLY A 223 29.70 9.47 18.97
CA GLY A 223 28.58 8.67 18.49
C GLY A 223 28.30 8.89 17.02
N ASP A 224 27.42 8.09 16.45
CA ASP A 224 27.02 8.15 15.06
C ASP A 224 25.57 8.62 14.91
N LEU A 225 25.32 9.48 13.93
CA LEU A 225 23.99 9.88 13.50
C LEU A 225 23.55 8.98 12.34
N VAL A 226 22.47 8.24 12.54
CA VAL A 226 21.82 7.44 11.52
C VAL A 226 20.70 8.28 10.88
N ILE A 227 20.78 8.49 9.57
CA ILE A 227 19.83 9.34 8.82
C ILE A 227 19.16 8.51 7.75
N GLY A 228 17.83 8.45 7.79
CA GLY A 228 17.00 7.93 6.71
C GLY A 228 16.43 9.05 5.87
N ARG A 229 16.39 8.88 4.54
CA ARG A 229 15.88 9.88 3.58
C ARG A 229 14.96 9.24 2.56
N LEU A 230 13.92 9.99 2.19
CA LEU A 230 12.99 9.63 1.12
C LEU A 230 12.46 10.90 0.45
N ALA A 231 12.58 10.99 -0.87
CA ALA A 231 11.93 12.04 -1.67
C ALA A 231 11.14 11.38 -2.80
N MET A 232 9.83 11.49 -2.73
CA MET A 232 8.92 10.91 -3.70
C MET A 232 7.72 11.82 -3.94
N GLY A 233 7.03 11.60 -5.04
CA GLY A 233 5.72 12.15 -5.32
C GLY A 233 4.87 11.08 -5.99
N ALA A 234 3.60 10.97 -5.65
CA ALA A 234 2.69 10.04 -6.31
C ALA A 234 1.42 10.76 -6.76
N GLY A 235 0.87 10.31 -7.86
CA GLY A 235 -0.35 10.88 -8.42
C GLY A 235 -1.14 9.84 -9.21
N THR A 236 -2.43 10.09 -9.35
CA THR A 236 -3.32 9.25 -10.15
C THR A 236 -2.97 9.39 -11.63
N LEU A 237 -2.85 8.28 -12.34
CA LEU A 237 -2.53 8.26 -13.77
C LEU A 237 -3.76 7.91 -14.60
N ASN A 238 -4.22 6.68 -14.51
CA ASN A 238 -5.42 6.16 -15.19
C ASN A 238 -6.40 5.65 -14.14
N PRO A 239 -7.44 6.44 -13.82
CA PRO A 239 -8.42 6.09 -12.81
C PRO A 239 -9.33 4.92 -13.20
#